data_a3c7944f0d6640d13d53090d2d9ba21f
#
_entry.id   a3c7944f0d6640d13d53090d2d9ba21f
#
_cell.length_a   1.000
_cell.length_b   1.000
_cell.length_c   1.000
_cell.angle_alpha   90.00
_cell.angle_beta   90.00
_cell.angle_gamma   90.00
#
_symmetry.space_group_name_H-M   'P 1'
#
loop_
_entity.id
_entity.type
_entity.pdbx_description
1 polymer ?
#
loop_
_entity_poly.entity_id
_entity_poly.type
_entity_poly.pdbx_seq_one_letter_code
_entity_poly.pdbx_strand_id
1 'polypeptide(L)'
;MSPINFDINPEISIIVCTYNRAHYLNKGIDSVLNQTFTNWELVIVDDGSSDQTFAVVNPYLEKYNNIRYLKHKNKKQCYAKNAGIQASFGKYLTFLDSDDAYKPNHLESRLQYMKAHPEIDLIEGWFFSEDNILVADYYQSDKLINLKKCVLRPTFFGKRKVFFELQGFKHMIYGEDTDLWARAEKIFKTEKLKEPETYIYTRAETSVSKNFTNDSTQNLSSSM
;
A
#
# COMPACT_ATOMS: atom_id res chain seq x y z
N MET A 1 -34.40 -15.65 -1.79
CA MET A 1 -33.25 -14.75 -1.71
C MET A 1 -32.74 -14.78 -0.29
N SER A 2 -31.56 -15.27 -0.05
CA SER A 2 -30.93 -15.15 1.27
C SER A 2 -30.72 -13.67 1.57
N PRO A 3 -30.94 -13.20 2.81
CA PRO A 3 -30.68 -11.80 3.15
C PRO A 3 -29.20 -11.52 2.88
N ILE A 4 -28.92 -10.41 2.19
CA ILE A 4 -27.56 -9.93 2.03
C ILE A 4 -27.09 -9.55 3.43
N ASN A 5 -26.21 -10.34 4.00
CA ASN A 5 -25.65 -10.05 5.30
C ASN A 5 -24.56 -9.00 5.11
N PHE A 6 -24.83 -7.74 5.52
CA PHE A 6 -23.89 -6.64 5.50
C PHE A 6 -22.99 -6.57 6.74
N ASP A 7 -22.98 -7.60 7.57
CA ASP A 7 -22.06 -7.70 8.72
C ASP A 7 -20.62 -7.99 8.28
N ILE A 8 -20.12 -7.17 7.37
CA ILE A 8 -18.67 -7.08 7.10
C ILE A 8 -18.08 -6.20 8.21
N ASN A 9 -17.54 -6.84 9.23
CA ASN A 9 -16.77 -6.16 10.27
C ASN A 9 -15.32 -6.69 10.22
N PRO A 10 -14.56 -6.33 9.17
CA PRO A 10 -13.21 -6.83 9.01
C PRO A 10 -12.30 -6.28 10.09
N GLU A 11 -11.37 -7.09 10.55
CA GLU A 11 -10.30 -6.61 11.44
C GLU A 11 -9.29 -5.77 10.65
N ILE A 12 -9.00 -6.15 9.38
CA ILE A 12 -7.99 -5.51 8.53
C ILE A 12 -8.62 -5.13 7.18
N SER A 13 -8.38 -3.90 6.72
CA SER A 13 -8.60 -3.50 5.33
C SER A 13 -7.27 -3.41 4.60
N ILE A 14 -7.16 -4.14 3.48
CA ILE A 14 -6.04 -4.06 2.55
C ILE A 14 -6.46 -3.14 1.40
N ILE A 15 -5.68 -2.11 1.10
CA ILE A 15 -5.95 -1.14 0.05
C ILE A 15 -4.95 -1.36 -1.09
N VAL A 16 -5.46 -1.67 -2.28
CA VAL A 16 -4.68 -1.77 -3.52
C VAL A 16 -5.12 -0.67 -4.47
N CYS A 17 -4.17 0.18 -4.90
CA CYS A 17 -4.43 1.16 -5.94
C CYS A 17 -3.82 0.70 -7.26
N THR A 18 -4.57 0.85 -8.36
CA THR A 18 -4.14 0.43 -9.68
C THR A 18 -4.49 1.47 -10.75
N TYR A 19 -3.66 1.56 -11.78
CA TYR A 19 -3.91 2.33 -13.00
C TYR A 19 -3.17 1.72 -14.18
N ASN A 20 -3.89 1.12 -15.14
CA ASN A 20 -3.33 0.45 -16.32
C ASN A 20 -2.26 -0.60 -15.97
N ARG A 21 -2.55 -1.46 -15.00
CA ARG A 21 -1.64 -2.49 -14.48
C ARG A 21 -2.30 -3.87 -14.37
N ALA A 22 -3.22 -4.19 -15.27
CA ALA A 22 -3.98 -5.45 -15.27
C ALA A 22 -3.09 -6.69 -15.09
N HIS A 23 -1.94 -6.74 -15.75
CA HIS A 23 -1.03 -7.89 -15.78
C HIS A 23 -0.30 -8.17 -14.45
N TYR A 24 -0.30 -7.22 -13.50
CA TYR A 24 0.32 -7.42 -12.19
C TYR A 24 -0.67 -7.86 -11.11
N LEU A 25 -1.95 -7.51 -11.24
CA LEU A 25 -2.93 -7.59 -10.14
C LEU A 25 -3.16 -9.00 -9.60
N ASN A 26 -3.16 -10.03 -10.46
CA ASN A 26 -3.42 -11.40 -10.02
C ASN A 26 -2.46 -11.83 -8.90
N LYS A 27 -1.16 -11.57 -9.05
CA LYS A 27 -0.14 -11.93 -8.06
C LYS A 27 -0.43 -11.29 -6.69
N GLY A 28 -0.79 -10.01 -6.68
CA GLY A 28 -1.13 -9.28 -5.45
C GLY A 28 -2.40 -9.81 -4.80
N ILE A 29 -3.49 -9.96 -5.57
CA ILE A 29 -4.78 -10.47 -5.07
C ILE A 29 -4.63 -11.89 -4.53
N ASP A 30 -3.97 -12.79 -5.27
CA ASP A 30 -3.74 -14.18 -4.85
C ASP A 30 -2.91 -14.24 -3.57
N SER A 31 -1.94 -13.33 -3.38
CA SER A 31 -1.16 -13.24 -2.15
C SER A 31 -2.00 -12.84 -0.93
N VAL A 32 -3.04 -12.03 -1.12
CA VAL A 32 -4.02 -11.69 -0.08
C VAL A 32 -4.94 -12.88 0.22
N LEU A 33 -5.41 -13.57 -0.80
CA LEU A 33 -6.26 -14.78 -0.63
C LEU A 33 -5.53 -15.90 0.12
N ASN A 34 -4.20 -15.98 -0.01
CA ASN A 34 -3.36 -16.99 0.64
C ASN A 34 -2.88 -16.58 2.04
N GLN A 35 -3.44 -15.53 2.65
CA GLN A 35 -3.09 -15.14 4.01
C GLN A 35 -3.61 -16.13 5.06
N THR A 36 -2.79 -16.38 6.09
CA THR A 36 -3.18 -17.23 7.24
C THR A 36 -4.27 -16.60 8.10
N PHE A 37 -4.27 -15.28 8.22
CA PHE A 37 -5.34 -14.51 8.86
C PHE A 37 -6.44 -14.21 7.85
N THR A 38 -7.71 -14.53 8.17
CA THR A 38 -8.82 -14.52 7.20
C THR A 38 -9.88 -13.42 7.41
N ASN A 39 -9.90 -12.74 8.57
CA ASN A 39 -10.88 -11.67 8.83
C ASN A 39 -10.39 -10.31 8.26
N TRP A 40 -10.38 -10.20 6.95
CA TRP A 40 -9.96 -9.03 6.20
C TRP A 40 -10.94 -8.70 5.08
N GLU A 41 -10.86 -7.46 4.59
CA GLU A 41 -11.41 -7.03 3.30
C GLU A 41 -10.30 -6.52 2.39
N LEU A 42 -10.49 -6.67 1.08
CA LEU A 42 -9.63 -6.11 0.05
C LEU A 42 -10.39 -5.02 -0.72
N VAL A 43 -9.87 -3.79 -0.67
CA VAL A 43 -10.41 -2.64 -1.39
C VAL A 43 -9.48 -2.30 -2.56
N ILE A 44 -9.91 -2.65 -3.77
CA ILE A 44 -9.18 -2.34 -5.00
C ILE A 44 -9.71 -1.02 -5.55
N VAL A 45 -8.84 -0.02 -5.65
CA VAL A 45 -9.16 1.30 -6.19
C VAL A 45 -8.50 1.47 -7.55
N ASP A 46 -9.32 1.50 -8.59
CA ASP A 46 -8.91 1.75 -9.96
C ASP A 46 -8.98 3.25 -10.28
N ASP A 47 -7.83 3.86 -10.45
CA ASP A 47 -7.67 5.28 -10.77
C ASP A 47 -7.96 5.60 -12.26
N GLY A 48 -8.98 4.96 -12.83
CA GLY A 48 -9.47 5.24 -14.19
C GLY A 48 -8.74 4.47 -15.29
N SER A 49 -8.39 3.20 -15.06
CA SER A 49 -7.75 2.35 -16.06
C SER A 49 -8.59 2.21 -17.34
N SER A 50 -7.89 2.13 -18.45
CA SER A 50 -8.46 1.86 -19.80
C SER A 50 -8.06 0.49 -20.35
N ASP A 51 -7.20 -0.24 -19.66
CA ASP A 51 -6.78 -1.60 -19.98
C ASP A 51 -7.76 -2.66 -19.44
N GLN A 52 -7.34 -3.92 -19.41
CA GLN A 52 -8.16 -5.05 -18.92
C GLN A 52 -8.25 -5.16 -17.39
N THR A 53 -7.93 -4.09 -16.64
CA THR A 53 -7.93 -4.11 -15.15
C THR A 53 -9.24 -4.67 -14.60
N PHE A 54 -10.41 -4.20 -15.05
CA PHE A 54 -11.69 -4.71 -14.57
C PHE A 54 -11.91 -6.18 -14.92
N ALA A 55 -11.55 -6.58 -16.15
CA ALA A 55 -11.70 -7.98 -16.58
C ALA A 55 -10.86 -8.95 -15.73
N VAL A 56 -9.70 -8.50 -15.25
CA VAL A 56 -8.85 -9.27 -14.32
C VAL A 56 -9.46 -9.35 -12.92
N VAL A 57 -10.07 -8.28 -12.42
CA VAL A 57 -10.61 -8.22 -11.06
C VAL A 57 -11.99 -8.89 -10.96
N ASN A 58 -12.82 -8.83 -12.03
CA ASN A 58 -14.20 -9.30 -11.99
C ASN A 58 -14.40 -10.73 -11.48
N PRO A 59 -13.60 -11.75 -11.89
CA PRO A 59 -13.74 -13.10 -11.36
C PRO A 59 -13.58 -13.21 -9.84
N TYR A 60 -12.74 -12.35 -9.26
CA TYR A 60 -12.57 -12.31 -7.81
C TYR A 60 -13.79 -11.68 -7.12
N LEU A 61 -14.39 -10.63 -7.73
CA LEU A 61 -15.60 -10.00 -7.19
C LEU A 61 -16.79 -10.96 -7.19
N GLU A 62 -16.91 -11.81 -8.22
CA GLU A 62 -17.97 -12.82 -8.30
C GLU A 62 -17.81 -13.94 -7.27
N LYS A 63 -16.57 -14.24 -6.88
CA LYS A 63 -16.24 -15.37 -5.99
C LYS A 63 -16.13 -14.99 -4.52
N TYR A 64 -15.68 -13.77 -4.19
CA TYR A 64 -15.32 -13.36 -2.83
C TYR A 64 -16.07 -12.10 -2.40
N ASN A 65 -16.94 -12.23 -1.38
CA ASN A 65 -17.76 -11.12 -0.87
C ASN A 65 -16.96 -10.06 -0.09
N ASN A 66 -15.75 -10.38 0.33
CA ASN A 66 -14.84 -9.48 1.07
C ASN A 66 -13.86 -8.74 0.15
N ILE A 67 -14.01 -8.85 -1.17
CA ILE A 67 -13.28 -8.05 -2.16
C ILE A 67 -14.22 -7.01 -2.75
N ARG A 68 -13.79 -5.75 -2.76
CA ARG A 68 -14.55 -4.62 -3.31
C ARG A 68 -13.71 -3.87 -4.34
N TYR A 69 -14.36 -3.42 -5.39
CA TYR A 69 -13.75 -2.66 -6.47
C TYR A 69 -14.41 -1.29 -6.60
N LEU A 70 -13.58 -0.26 -6.58
CA LEU A 70 -13.99 1.13 -6.76
C LEU A 70 -13.25 1.69 -7.96
N LYS A 71 -13.96 2.31 -8.90
CA LYS A 71 -13.36 2.98 -10.06
C LYS A 71 -13.78 4.44 -10.08
N HIS A 72 -12.83 5.33 -10.29
CA HIS A 72 -13.08 6.74 -10.51
C HIS A 72 -12.25 7.28 -11.69
N LYS A 73 -12.53 8.49 -12.12
CA LYS A 73 -11.72 9.17 -13.13
C LYS A 73 -10.31 9.39 -12.57
N ASN A 74 -9.26 9.22 -13.40
CA ASN A 74 -7.87 9.38 -12.96
C ASN A 74 -7.64 10.70 -12.23
N LYS A 75 -7.18 10.60 -10.98
CA LYS A 75 -6.83 11.71 -10.08
C LYS A 75 -5.46 11.53 -9.43
N LYS A 76 -4.68 10.55 -9.90
CA LYS A 76 -3.37 10.15 -9.37
C LYS A 76 -3.42 9.39 -8.04
N GLN A 77 -2.29 8.80 -7.72
CA GLN A 77 -2.15 7.79 -6.67
C GLN A 77 -2.63 8.24 -5.28
N CYS A 78 -2.34 9.48 -4.85
CA CYS A 78 -2.75 9.96 -3.52
C CYS A 78 -4.27 10.00 -3.36
N TYR A 79 -5.00 10.39 -4.41
CA TYR A 79 -6.47 10.37 -4.40
C TYR A 79 -7.02 8.95 -4.36
N ALA A 80 -6.43 8.02 -5.12
CA ALA A 80 -6.84 6.62 -5.10
C ALA A 80 -6.60 5.99 -3.71
N LYS A 81 -5.45 6.25 -3.09
CA LYS A 81 -5.14 5.81 -1.72
C LYS A 81 -6.17 6.35 -0.72
N ASN A 82 -6.48 7.64 -0.80
CA ASN A 82 -7.44 8.27 0.10
C ASN A 82 -8.86 7.75 -0.13
N ALA A 83 -9.27 7.48 -1.37
CA ALA A 83 -10.54 6.81 -1.65
C ALA A 83 -10.62 5.43 -1.01
N GLY A 84 -9.53 4.64 -1.07
CA GLY A 84 -9.43 3.36 -0.39
C GLY A 84 -9.52 3.48 1.14
N ILE A 85 -8.83 4.45 1.74
CA ILE A 85 -8.94 4.75 3.18
C ILE A 85 -10.39 5.05 3.56
N GLN A 86 -11.05 5.95 2.83
CA GLN A 86 -12.45 6.34 3.11
C GLN A 86 -13.43 5.17 2.94
N ALA A 87 -13.16 4.28 1.99
CA ALA A 87 -14.01 3.11 1.72
C ALA A 87 -13.76 1.94 2.67
N SER A 88 -12.71 1.98 3.49
CA SER A 88 -12.31 0.86 4.37
C SER A 88 -13.18 0.78 5.63
N PHE A 89 -13.44 -0.46 6.11
CA PHE A 89 -14.18 -0.75 7.33
C PHE A 89 -13.34 -1.37 8.45
N GLY A 90 -12.15 -1.88 8.13
CA GLY A 90 -11.27 -2.54 9.08
C GLY A 90 -10.81 -1.64 10.23
N LYS A 91 -10.53 -2.25 11.37
CA LYS A 91 -9.93 -1.56 12.52
C LYS A 91 -8.49 -1.12 12.22
N TYR A 92 -7.80 -1.94 11.42
CA TYR A 92 -6.45 -1.67 10.93
C TYR A 92 -6.46 -1.53 9.42
N LEU A 93 -5.63 -0.64 8.91
CA LEU A 93 -5.41 -0.46 7.47
C LEU A 93 -3.98 -0.84 7.11
N THR A 94 -3.83 -1.43 5.94
CA THR A 94 -2.55 -1.71 5.29
C THR A 94 -2.67 -1.52 3.79
N PHE A 95 -1.54 -1.46 3.09
CA PHE A 95 -1.49 -1.17 1.67
C PHE A 95 -0.69 -2.25 0.94
N LEU A 96 -1.10 -2.55 -0.29
CA LEU A 96 -0.36 -3.42 -1.19
C LEU A 96 -0.24 -2.72 -2.54
N ASP A 97 0.96 -2.58 -3.06
CA ASP A 97 1.17 -2.07 -4.41
C ASP A 97 0.78 -3.13 -5.45
N SER A 98 0.27 -2.69 -6.60
CA SER A 98 -0.33 -3.58 -7.61
C SER A 98 0.67 -4.59 -8.22
N ASP A 99 1.96 -4.32 -8.11
CA ASP A 99 3.07 -5.16 -8.60
C ASP A 99 3.74 -6.01 -7.51
N ASP A 100 3.35 -5.83 -6.25
CA ASP A 100 3.93 -6.50 -5.09
C ASP A 100 3.10 -7.69 -4.60
N ALA A 101 3.55 -8.35 -3.53
CA ALA A 101 2.85 -9.47 -2.92
C ALA A 101 3.16 -9.57 -1.41
N TYR A 102 2.32 -10.31 -0.69
CA TYR A 102 2.53 -10.68 0.71
C TYR A 102 3.02 -12.14 0.84
N LYS A 103 3.87 -12.42 1.83
CA LYS A 103 4.06 -13.79 2.33
C LYS A 103 2.83 -14.22 3.14
N PRO A 104 2.54 -15.53 3.27
CA PRO A 104 1.28 -16.01 3.88
C PRO A 104 0.97 -15.49 5.29
N ASN A 105 1.99 -15.22 6.09
CA ASN A 105 1.86 -14.75 7.48
C ASN A 105 1.91 -13.22 7.64
N HIS A 106 1.79 -12.43 6.55
CA HIS A 106 1.97 -10.98 6.61
C HIS A 106 0.93 -10.32 7.52
N LEU A 107 -0.35 -10.51 7.25
CA LEU A 107 -1.42 -9.89 8.04
C LEU A 107 -1.42 -10.36 9.48
N GLU A 108 -1.22 -11.65 9.70
CA GLU A 108 -1.20 -12.23 11.03
C GLU A 108 -0.07 -11.67 11.89
N SER A 109 1.15 -11.62 11.36
CA SER A 109 2.33 -11.11 12.08
C SER A 109 2.17 -9.65 12.50
N ARG A 110 1.63 -8.80 11.61
CA ARG A 110 1.38 -7.38 11.89
C ARG A 110 0.28 -7.20 12.93
N LEU A 111 -0.81 -7.94 12.79
CA LEU A 111 -1.92 -7.88 13.73
C LEU A 111 -1.51 -8.36 15.14
N GLN A 112 -0.75 -9.46 15.24
CA GLN A 112 -0.23 -9.97 16.50
C GLN A 112 0.67 -8.94 17.18
N TYR A 113 1.54 -8.28 16.42
CA TYR A 113 2.39 -7.20 16.94
C TYR A 113 1.54 -6.05 17.51
N MET A 114 0.58 -5.53 16.76
CA MET A 114 -0.30 -4.44 17.19
C MET A 114 -1.17 -4.82 18.40
N LYS A 115 -1.55 -6.08 18.53
CA LYS A 115 -2.29 -6.58 19.71
C LYS A 115 -1.42 -6.73 20.95
N ALA A 116 -0.15 -7.09 20.76
CA ALA A 116 0.84 -7.18 21.85
C ALA A 116 1.30 -5.80 22.35
N HIS A 117 1.21 -4.78 21.47
CA HIS A 117 1.61 -3.40 21.75
C HIS A 117 0.45 -2.42 21.51
N PRO A 118 -0.61 -2.45 22.35
CA PRO A 118 -1.83 -1.67 22.14
C PRO A 118 -1.61 -0.15 22.19
N GLU A 119 -0.50 0.31 22.76
CA GLU A 119 -0.08 1.72 22.78
C GLU A 119 0.39 2.20 21.41
N ILE A 120 0.87 1.31 20.53
CA ILE A 120 1.33 1.68 19.18
C ILE A 120 0.13 1.88 18.25
N ASP A 121 0.18 2.93 17.45
CA ASP A 121 -0.88 3.31 16.54
C ASP A 121 -0.56 2.99 15.07
N LEU A 122 0.72 3.08 14.67
CA LEU A 122 1.19 2.84 13.30
C LEU A 122 2.55 2.18 13.32
N ILE A 123 2.71 1.11 12.55
CA ILE A 123 4.01 0.50 12.27
C ILE A 123 4.37 0.63 10.81
N GLU A 124 5.68 0.77 10.54
CA GLU A 124 6.30 0.52 9.27
C GLU A 124 7.02 -0.83 9.37
N GLY A 125 6.64 -1.78 8.53
CA GLY A 125 7.26 -3.10 8.50
C GLY A 125 8.48 -3.14 7.59
N TRP A 126 9.24 -4.24 7.66
CA TRP A 126 10.33 -4.48 6.75
C TRP A 126 9.84 -5.25 5.51
N PHE A 127 10.62 -5.19 4.43
CA PHE A 127 10.28 -5.84 3.17
C PHE A 127 11.45 -6.68 2.65
N PHE A 128 11.11 -7.71 1.92
CA PHE A 128 12.04 -8.52 1.14
C PHE A 128 12.16 -7.92 -0.28
N SER A 129 13.37 -7.78 -0.76
CA SER A 129 13.71 -7.45 -2.14
C SER A 129 14.96 -8.23 -2.54
N GLU A 130 14.95 -8.79 -3.74
CA GLU A 130 16.12 -9.49 -4.29
C GLU A 130 17.25 -8.53 -4.64
N ASP A 131 16.91 -7.28 -4.97
CA ASP A 131 17.87 -6.27 -5.43
C ASP A 131 18.25 -5.26 -4.34
N ASN A 132 19.46 -4.72 -4.48
CA ASN A 132 19.88 -3.51 -3.76
C ASN A 132 19.36 -2.28 -4.51
N ILE A 133 18.12 -1.85 -4.17
CA ILE A 133 17.43 -0.81 -4.90
C ILE A 133 17.85 0.58 -4.41
N LEU A 134 18.30 1.42 -5.33
CA LEU A 134 18.57 2.84 -5.10
C LEU A 134 17.41 3.69 -5.63
N VAL A 135 17.03 4.70 -4.85
CA VAL A 135 15.98 5.68 -5.16
C VAL A 135 16.44 7.09 -4.81
N ALA A 136 15.82 8.11 -5.41
CA ALA A 136 16.10 9.48 -5.05
C ALA A 136 15.73 9.75 -3.57
N ASP A 137 16.60 10.47 -2.85
CA ASP A 137 16.33 10.87 -1.48
C ASP A 137 15.21 11.92 -1.45
N TYR A 138 14.25 11.77 -0.52
CA TYR A 138 13.14 12.72 -0.38
C TYR A 138 13.60 14.12 0.02
N TYR A 139 14.62 14.23 0.87
CA TYR A 139 15.14 15.51 1.37
C TYR A 139 16.23 16.10 0.48
N GLN A 140 16.90 15.28 -0.32
CA GLN A 140 17.99 15.65 -1.21
C GLN A 140 17.85 14.90 -2.54
N SER A 141 16.95 15.39 -3.40
CA SER A 141 16.54 14.71 -4.64
C SER A 141 17.67 14.44 -5.64
N ASP A 142 18.81 15.11 -5.48
CA ASP A 142 20.05 14.90 -6.23
C ASP A 142 20.87 13.70 -5.72
N LYS A 143 20.52 13.11 -4.58
CA LYS A 143 21.19 11.93 -4.01
C LYS A 143 20.37 10.68 -4.14
N LEU A 144 21.06 9.56 -4.35
CA LEU A 144 20.48 8.23 -4.30
C LEU A 144 20.73 7.60 -2.93
N ILE A 145 19.68 7.02 -2.36
CA ILE A 145 19.76 6.24 -1.12
C ILE A 145 19.18 4.84 -1.33
N ASN A 146 19.61 3.92 -0.49
CA ASN A 146 19.04 2.57 -0.49
C ASN A 146 17.57 2.62 -0.06
N LEU A 147 16.68 1.96 -0.80
CA LEU A 147 15.25 1.89 -0.53
C LEU A 147 14.95 1.40 0.90
N LYS A 148 15.79 0.53 1.47
CA LYS A 148 15.68 0.06 2.86
C LYS A 148 15.89 1.15 3.92
N LYS A 149 16.35 2.32 3.52
CA LYS A 149 16.47 3.50 4.41
C LYS A 149 15.30 4.48 4.27
N CYS A 150 14.43 4.25 3.29
CA CYS A 150 13.25 5.09 3.04
C CYS A 150 12.07 4.66 3.90
N VAL A 151 11.10 5.55 4.02
CA VAL A 151 9.76 5.21 4.51
C VAL A 151 8.97 4.65 3.33
N LEU A 152 8.34 3.49 3.53
CA LEU A 152 7.60 2.78 2.49
C LEU A 152 6.15 2.52 2.94
N ARG A 153 5.21 3.27 2.37
CA ARG A 153 3.77 3.11 2.63
C ARG A 153 3.28 1.66 2.51
N PRO A 154 3.65 0.87 1.48
CA PRO A 154 3.08 -0.46 1.35
C PRO A 154 3.42 -1.37 2.51
N THR A 155 4.36 -0.98 3.37
CA THR A 155 4.69 -1.69 4.61
C THR A 155 3.98 -1.13 5.85
N PHE A 156 3.18 -0.06 5.71
CA PHE A 156 2.40 0.49 6.81
C PHE A 156 1.30 -0.47 7.24
N PHE A 157 1.18 -0.63 8.55
CA PHE A 157 0.06 -1.29 9.19
C PHE A 157 -0.33 -0.47 10.42
N GLY A 158 -1.52 0.08 10.45
CA GLY A 158 -1.90 1.01 11.50
C GLY A 158 -3.38 1.02 11.83
N LYS A 159 -3.71 1.54 13.01
CA LYS A 159 -5.09 1.76 13.43
C LYS A 159 -5.77 2.72 12.44
N ARG A 160 -7.00 2.41 12.03
CA ARG A 160 -7.78 3.23 11.09
C ARG A 160 -7.83 4.71 11.48
N LYS A 161 -7.95 5.04 12.78
CA LYS A 161 -7.98 6.41 13.30
C LYS A 161 -6.79 7.25 12.82
N VAL A 162 -5.58 6.66 12.72
CA VAL A 162 -4.37 7.38 12.27
C VAL A 162 -4.57 8.00 10.89
N PHE A 163 -5.04 7.21 9.94
CA PHE A 163 -5.23 7.66 8.56
C PHE A 163 -6.37 8.67 8.45
N PHE A 164 -7.42 8.54 9.25
CA PHE A 164 -8.54 9.48 9.25
C PHE A 164 -8.18 10.82 9.90
N GLU A 165 -7.53 10.82 11.05
CA GLU A 165 -7.11 12.05 11.75
C GLU A 165 -6.05 12.82 10.96
N LEU A 166 -5.13 12.12 10.27
CA LEU A 166 -4.16 12.72 9.35
C LEU A 166 -4.78 13.17 8.02
N GLN A 167 -6.07 12.88 7.77
CA GLN A 167 -6.75 13.14 6.49
C GLN A 167 -6.06 12.45 5.29
N GLY A 168 -5.45 11.28 5.54
CA GLY A 168 -4.76 10.48 4.54
C GLY A 168 -3.48 11.10 3.99
N PHE A 169 -3.18 10.74 2.73
CA PHE A 169 -2.00 11.20 2.01
C PHE A 169 -2.24 12.58 1.38
N LYS A 170 -1.30 13.49 1.53
CA LYS A 170 -1.30 14.77 0.81
C LYS A 170 -1.03 14.53 -0.67
N HIS A 171 -1.59 15.40 -1.51
CA HIS A 171 -1.33 15.35 -2.94
C HIS A 171 0.10 15.79 -3.24
N MET A 172 0.94 14.82 -3.57
CA MET A 172 2.36 15.00 -3.86
C MET A 172 2.76 14.12 -5.05
N ILE A 173 3.77 14.53 -5.79
CA ILE A 173 4.31 13.75 -6.92
C ILE A 173 5.18 12.60 -6.40
N TYR A 174 5.93 12.85 -5.31
CA TYR A 174 6.87 11.91 -4.70
C TYR A 174 6.98 12.16 -3.20
N GLY A 175 7.19 11.11 -2.39
CA GLY A 175 7.46 11.20 -0.96
C GLY A 175 6.23 11.35 -0.07
N GLU A 176 5.03 11.06 -0.58
CA GLU A 176 3.79 11.08 0.19
C GLU A 176 3.81 10.14 1.40
N ASP A 177 4.58 9.07 1.32
CA ASP A 177 4.79 8.09 2.39
C ASP A 177 5.58 8.73 3.55
N THR A 178 6.68 9.41 3.21
CA THR A 178 7.52 10.15 4.17
C THR A 178 6.75 11.28 4.84
N ASP A 179 5.92 12.05 4.09
CA ASP A 179 5.08 13.12 4.67
C ASP A 179 4.06 12.54 5.66
N LEU A 180 3.37 11.46 5.30
CA LEU A 180 2.38 10.84 6.19
C LEU A 180 3.06 10.32 7.47
N TRP A 181 4.19 9.64 7.35
CA TRP A 181 4.96 9.15 8.50
C TRP A 181 5.40 10.28 9.40
N ALA A 182 6.00 11.34 8.85
CA ALA A 182 6.45 12.51 9.60
C ALA A 182 5.31 13.26 10.32
N ARG A 183 4.09 13.24 9.75
CA ARG A 183 2.89 13.77 10.44
C ARG A 183 2.42 12.84 11.54
N ALA A 184 2.47 11.53 11.30
CA ALA A 184 2.07 10.53 12.30
C ALA A 184 2.97 10.58 13.54
N GLU A 185 4.29 10.65 13.37
CA GLU A 185 5.26 10.70 14.49
C GLU A 185 5.03 11.86 15.47
N LYS A 186 4.35 12.93 15.04
CA LYS A 186 4.08 14.10 15.89
C LYS A 186 2.95 13.91 16.87
N ILE A 187 1.99 13.03 16.57
CA ILE A 187 0.73 12.91 17.32
C ILE A 187 0.33 11.47 17.66
N PHE A 188 0.99 10.49 17.06
CA PHE A 188 0.72 9.07 17.28
C PHE A 188 1.99 8.34 17.74
N LYS A 189 1.80 7.21 18.40
CA LYS A 189 2.90 6.30 18.70
C LYS A 189 3.22 5.45 17.47
N THR A 190 4.38 5.68 16.88
CA THR A 190 4.83 4.97 15.67
C THR A 190 6.04 4.10 15.97
N GLU A 191 6.22 3.03 15.18
CA GLU A 191 7.39 2.16 15.30
C GLU A 191 7.79 1.56 13.95
N LYS A 192 9.12 1.40 13.74
CA LYS A 192 9.69 0.74 12.57
C LYS A 192 10.18 -0.66 12.95
N LEU A 193 9.63 -1.67 12.30
CA LEU A 193 9.97 -3.07 12.52
C LEU A 193 10.92 -3.55 11.43
N LYS A 194 12.02 -4.21 11.83
CA LYS A 194 12.96 -4.82 10.89
C LYS A 194 12.58 -6.25 10.51
N GLU A 195 11.73 -6.89 11.31
CA GLU A 195 11.28 -8.28 11.12
C GLU A 195 9.81 -8.42 11.48
N PRO A 196 9.11 -9.42 10.93
CA PRO A 196 9.54 -10.29 9.84
C PRO A 196 9.43 -9.60 8.47
N GLU A 197 10.30 -9.97 7.52
CA GLU A 197 10.27 -9.54 6.11
C GLU A 197 9.16 -10.28 5.35
N THR A 198 7.92 -9.81 5.50
CA THR A 198 6.74 -10.48 4.94
C THR A 198 6.10 -9.75 3.76
N TYR A 199 6.52 -8.53 3.48
CA TYR A 199 6.19 -7.80 2.27
C TYR A 199 7.21 -8.15 1.18
N ILE A 200 6.76 -8.56 -0.01
CA ILE A 200 7.61 -8.90 -1.16
C ILE A 200 7.55 -7.71 -2.13
N TYR A 201 8.61 -6.94 -2.15
CA TYR A 201 8.75 -5.78 -3.03
C TYR A 201 9.25 -6.22 -4.41
N THR A 202 8.53 -5.83 -5.45
CA THR A 202 8.89 -6.06 -6.85
C THR A 202 9.03 -4.71 -7.57
N ARG A 203 10.19 -4.42 -8.14
CA ARG A 203 10.39 -3.16 -8.88
C ARG A 203 9.95 -3.32 -10.32
N ALA A 204 8.71 -2.98 -10.64
CA ALA A 204 8.22 -2.96 -12.01
C ALA A 204 8.94 -1.90 -12.86
N GLU A 205 9.01 -2.12 -14.17
CA GLU A 205 9.60 -1.15 -15.10
C GLU A 205 8.89 0.21 -15.09
N THR A 206 7.59 0.19 -14.83
CA THR A 206 6.71 1.38 -14.76
C THR A 206 6.57 1.95 -13.36
N SER A 207 7.43 1.57 -12.40
CA SER A 207 7.33 2.09 -11.03
C SER A 207 7.62 3.59 -10.98
N VAL A 208 6.85 4.32 -10.16
CA VAL A 208 7.00 5.78 -9.99
C VAL A 208 8.40 6.13 -9.47
N SER A 209 8.93 5.35 -8.53
CA SER A 209 10.26 5.56 -7.96
C SER A 209 11.38 5.39 -9.00
N LYS A 210 11.21 4.49 -10.00
CA LYS A 210 12.18 4.30 -11.08
C LYS A 210 12.19 5.50 -12.02
N ASN A 211 11.02 5.98 -12.41
CA ASN A 211 10.87 7.12 -13.31
C ASN A 211 11.42 8.39 -12.68
N PHE A 212 11.06 8.67 -11.41
CA PHE A 212 11.57 9.84 -10.69
C PHE A 212 13.09 9.81 -10.51
N THR A 213 13.69 8.66 -10.23
CA THR A 213 15.14 8.49 -10.13
C THR A 213 15.84 8.75 -11.46
N ASN A 214 15.28 8.27 -12.58
CA ASN A 214 15.84 8.48 -13.92
C ASN A 214 15.80 9.97 -14.31
N ASP A 215 14.70 10.66 -14.04
CA ASP A 215 14.57 12.10 -14.31
C ASP A 215 15.58 12.92 -13.50
N SER A 216 15.78 12.55 -12.24
CA SER A 216 16.77 13.22 -11.35
C SER A 216 18.20 13.02 -11.83
N THR A 217 18.56 11.82 -12.31
CA THR A 217 19.90 11.52 -12.83
C THR A 217 20.18 12.15 -14.20
N GLN A 218 19.16 12.30 -15.06
CA GLN A 218 19.32 12.99 -16.35
C GLN A 218 19.58 14.49 -16.17
N ASN A 219 18.95 15.13 -15.19
CA ASN A 219 19.18 16.54 -14.87
C ASN A 219 20.60 16.79 -14.33
N LEU A 220 21.20 15.83 -13.65
CA LEU A 220 22.61 15.90 -13.18
C LEU A 220 23.62 15.75 -14.34
N SER A 221 23.31 14.91 -15.34
CA SER A 221 24.19 14.71 -16.50
C SER A 221 24.14 15.86 -17.52
N SER A 222 23.07 16.67 -17.50
CA SER A 222 22.93 17.85 -18.38
C SER A 222 23.49 19.15 -17.78
N SER A 223 23.93 19.12 -16.52
CA SER A 223 24.52 20.25 -15.79
C SER A 223 26.05 20.13 -15.60
N MET A 224 26.67 19.10 -16.20
CA MET A 224 28.12 18.95 -16.35
C MET A 224 28.53 19.26 -17.81
#